data_e5e9db80235068bbf69bc4045036106e
#
_entry.id   e5e9db80235068bbf69bc4045036106e
#
_cell.length_a   1.000
_cell.length_b   1.000
_cell.length_c   1.000
_cell.angle_alpha   90.00
_cell.angle_beta   90.00
_cell.angle_gamma   90.00
#
_symmetry.space_group_name_H-M   'P 1'
#
loop_
_entity.id
_entity.type
_entity.pdbx_description
1 polymer ?
#
loop_
_entity_poly.entity_id
_entity_poly.type
_entity_poly.pdbx_seq_one_letter_code
_entity_poly.pdbx_strand_id
1 'polypeptide(L)'
;MRLKTIPLGVAVVAVSFFVSLKTMDWLSPRGTVGAPVLIQLPPLPPAPRSSSIIAPIVISLTAIRDAADRGAPRTFAGKADNPVSQILQNADIGWTASRGPISATGAQDVLSLATPLTGTLNVTGSLSAKATGAVGDALGSLLGGDVAKRIGGVNIKSLNAHAEIKGNVTITARPKLAAAWRIEPNLTAQVILGDTNLSVSGARVNVPAQVKPLIDKTVADQLDAAQARFRNDRAFENNAKLQWAKACRSIPLQGAGTPASLPPLWLELRPTRAIAAQPRVDATAVTLTFGIEAETRITSVQTKPDCPFPAAITIAPATPGRVSIGVPIDMPFTDINRIL
;
A
#
# COMPACT_ATOMS: atom_id res chain seq x y z
N MET A 1 28.36 -86.00 -70.25
CA MET A 1 29.26 -84.95 -69.60
C MET A 1 28.41 -83.85 -69.00
N ARG A 2 28.07 -83.80 -67.72
CA ARG A 2 27.59 -82.64 -66.97
C ARG A 2 27.17 -82.96 -65.54
N LEU A 3 27.44 -84.14 -65.01
CA LEU A 3 27.02 -84.52 -63.66
C LEU A 3 28.10 -84.32 -62.57
N LYS A 4 29.31 -83.96 -62.90
CA LYS A 4 30.42 -83.76 -61.98
C LYS A 4 30.64 -82.27 -61.52
N THR A 5 29.98 -81.34 -62.15
CA THR A 5 30.12 -79.92 -61.84
C THR A 5 29.14 -79.43 -60.74
N ILE A 6 28.04 -80.14 -60.51
CA ILE A 6 27.05 -79.78 -59.49
C ILE A 6 27.58 -79.81 -58.07
N PRO A 7 28.28 -80.94 -57.69
CA PRO A 7 28.80 -81.03 -56.29
C PRO A 7 29.90 -79.95 -56.04
N LEU A 8 30.67 -79.57 -57.01
CA LEU A 8 31.71 -78.54 -56.87
C LEU A 8 31.05 -77.16 -56.65
N GLY A 9 30.01 -76.86 -57.38
CA GLY A 9 29.26 -75.59 -57.18
C GLY A 9 28.63 -75.49 -55.80
N VAL A 10 28.04 -76.54 -55.30
CA VAL A 10 27.45 -76.62 -53.97
C VAL A 10 28.51 -76.49 -52.87
N ALA A 11 29.66 -77.13 -53.07
CA ALA A 11 30.81 -76.94 -52.13
C ALA A 11 31.35 -75.51 -52.05
N VAL A 12 31.46 -74.90 -53.21
CA VAL A 12 31.92 -73.45 -53.25
C VAL A 12 30.93 -72.53 -52.59
N VAL A 13 29.65 -72.69 -52.81
CA VAL A 13 28.57 -71.88 -52.14
C VAL A 13 28.60 -72.14 -50.62
N ALA A 14 28.70 -73.42 -50.18
CA ALA A 14 28.76 -73.75 -48.77
C ALA A 14 30.01 -73.14 -48.08
N VAL A 15 31.18 -73.20 -48.74
CA VAL A 15 32.41 -72.59 -48.21
C VAL A 15 32.31 -71.05 -48.16
N SER A 16 31.77 -70.45 -49.21
CA SER A 16 31.55 -69.03 -49.24
C SER A 16 30.59 -68.57 -48.16
N PHE A 17 29.55 -69.32 -47.90
CA PHE A 17 28.57 -69.04 -46.83
C PHE A 17 29.24 -69.15 -45.44
N PHE A 18 29.98 -70.22 -45.18
CA PHE A 18 30.72 -70.35 -43.94
C PHE A 18 31.82 -69.33 -43.71
N VAL A 19 32.53 -68.94 -44.74
CA VAL A 19 33.53 -67.88 -44.69
C VAL A 19 32.81 -66.52 -44.42
N SER A 20 31.68 -66.30 -45.04
CA SER A 20 30.87 -65.05 -44.83
C SER A 20 30.38 -65.00 -43.38
N LEU A 21 29.86 -66.09 -42.84
CA LEU A 21 29.43 -66.15 -41.43
C LEU A 21 30.59 -65.93 -40.47
N LYS A 22 31.75 -66.54 -40.73
CA LYS A 22 32.97 -66.36 -39.92
C LYS A 22 33.51 -64.93 -39.99
N THR A 23 33.52 -64.33 -41.17
CA THR A 23 33.95 -62.95 -41.32
C THR A 23 32.96 -61.96 -40.69
N MET A 24 31.66 -62.25 -40.75
CA MET A 24 30.65 -61.47 -40.05
C MET A 24 30.79 -61.56 -38.53
N ASP A 25 31.13 -62.73 -38.01
CA ASP A 25 31.37 -63.00 -36.58
C ASP A 25 32.68 -62.33 -36.11
N TRP A 26 33.68 -62.18 -37.03
CA TRP A 26 34.95 -61.51 -36.76
C TRP A 26 34.90 -60.01 -36.92
N LEU A 27 34.05 -59.48 -37.84
CA LEU A 27 33.81 -58.08 -38.07
C LEU A 27 32.71 -57.48 -37.16
N SER A 28 31.85 -58.32 -36.62
CA SER A 28 30.91 -57.85 -35.61
C SER A 28 31.69 -57.57 -34.34
N PRO A 29 31.85 -56.33 -33.96
CA PRO A 29 32.43 -56.05 -32.68
C PRO A 29 31.57 -56.73 -31.61
N ARG A 30 32.10 -57.74 -30.94
CA ARG A 30 31.54 -58.25 -29.70
C ARG A 30 31.75 -57.22 -28.62
N GLY A 31 31.23 -56.01 -28.92
CA GLY A 31 30.97 -55.06 -27.88
C GLY A 31 29.89 -55.67 -27.02
N THR A 32 30.26 -56.24 -25.89
CA THR A 32 29.34 -56.24 -24.77
C THR A 32 28.87 -54.80 -24.62
N VAL A 33 27.70 -54.51 -25.18
CA VAL A 33 27.01 -53.25 -24.82
C VAL A 33 26.79 -53.41 -23.31
N GLY A 34 27.79 -52.91 -22.54
CA GLY A 34 27.62 -52.83 -21.09
C GLY A 34 26.30 -52.13 -20.84
N ALA A 35 25.51 -52.67 -19.94
CA ALA A 35 24.28 -51.95 -19.54
C ALA A 35 24.65 -50.46 -19.34
N PRO A 36 23.83 -49.57 -19.89
CA PRO A 36 24.09 -48.15 -19.77
C PRO A 36 24.37 -47.81 -18.31
N VAL A 37 25.55 -47.29 -18.02
CA VAL A 37 25.89 -46.85 -16.67
C VAL A 37 24.85 -45.81 -16.31
N LEU A 38 23.98 -46.17 -15.35
CA LEU A 38 23.00 -45.22 -14.79
C LEU A 38 23.84 -44.06 -14.20
N ILE A 39 23.87 -42.96 -14.91
CA ILE A 39 24.37 -41.71 -14.34
C ILE A 39 23.47 -41.41 -13.15
N GLN A 40 24.01 -41.50 -11.95
CA GLN A 40 23.33 -41.03 -10.76
C GLN A 40 23.18 -39.52 -10.92
N LEU A 41 22.05 -39.07 -11.44
CA LEU A 41 21.65 -37.71 -11.40
C LEU A 41 21.63 -37.26 -9.93
N PRO A 42 22.14 -36.07 -9.63
CA PRO A 42 21.97 -35.54 -8.27
C PRO A 42 20.48 -35.59 -7.92
N PRO A 43 20.15 -35.86 -6.66
CA PRO A 43 18.75 -35.93 -6.23
C PRO A 43 18.07 -34.64 -6.66
N LEU A 44 16.94 -34.75 -7.32
CA LEU A 44 16.13 -33.62 -7.70
C LEU A 44 15.89 -32.75 -6.44
N PRO A 45 16.08 -31.45 -6.53
CA PRO A 45 15.75 -30.58 -5.41
C PRO A 45 14.30 -30.88 -4.99
N PRO A 46 14.01 -30.96 -3.69
CA PRO A 46 12.68 -31.26 -3.22
C PRO A 46 11.70 -30.27 -3.85
N ALA A 47 10.61 -30.79 -4.43
CA ALA A 47 9.58 -29.96 -5.06
C ALA A 47 9.13 -28.89 -4.05
N PRO A 48 9.05 -27.63 -4.43
CA PRO A 48 8.64 -26.57 -3.52
C PRO A 48 7.23 -26.91 -3.01
N ARG A 49 7.14 -27.21 -1.72
CA ARG A 49 5.85 -27.46 -1.03
C ARG A 49 5.12 -26.16 -0.71
N SER A 50 5.72 -25.02 -1.05
CA SER A 50 5.18 -23.70 -0.78
C SER A 50 4.59 -23.09 -2.02
N SER A 51 3.38 -22.57 -1.87
CA SER A 51 2.70 -21.72 -2.84
C SER A 51 2.82 -20.25 -2.39
N SER A 52 2.92 -19.33 -3.32
CA SER A 52 2.92 -17.91 -3.00
C SER A 52 2.07 -17.14 -3.99
N ILE A 53 1.28 -16.21 -3.48
CA ILE A 53 0.49 -15.27 -4.26
C ILE A 53 0.90 -13.88 -3.79
N ILE A 54 1.40 -13.07 -4.70
CA ILE A 54 1.76 -11.67 -4.46
C ILE A 54 0.93 -10.81 -5.41
N ALA A 55 0.19 -9.86 -4.87
CA ALA A 55 -0.69 -8.98 -5.63
C ALA A 55 -0.46 -7.51 -5.26
N PRO A 56 -0.23 -6.62 -6.23
CA PRO A 56 -0.26 -5.19 -6.02
C PRO A 56 -1.72 -4.70 -5.99
N ILE A 57 -2.03 -3.85 -5.03
CA ILE A 57 -3.28 -3.10 -4.92
C ILE A 57 -2.96 -1.66 -5.27
N VAL A 58 -3.54 -1.17 -6.35
CA VAL A 58 -3.31 0.19 -6.85
C VAL A 58 -4.50 1.07 -6.51
N ILE A 59 -4.26 2.15 -5.79
CA ILE A 59 -5.27 3.14 -5.42
C ILE A 59 -4.94 4.45 -6.13
N SER A 60 -5.78 4.89 -7.07
CA SER A 60 -5.53 6.11 -7.82
C SER A 60 -5.56 7.35 -6.93
N LEU A 61 -4.72 8.35 -7.24
CA LEU A 61 -4.73 9.64 -6.54
C LEU A 61 -6.08 10.33 -6.64
N THR A 62 -6.82 10.11 -7.73
CA THR A 62 -8.19 10.61 -7.88
C THR A 62 -9.13 10.02 -6.82
N ALA A 63 -9.07 8.71 -6.58
CA ALA A 63 -9.89 8.08 -5.55
C ALA A 63 -9.53 8.58 -4.14
N ILE A 64 -8.24 8.81 -3.87
CA ILE A 64 -7.76 9.38 -2.61
C ILE A 64 -8.25 10.81 -2.44
N ARG A 65 -8.12 11.65 -3.48
CA ARG A 65 -8.65 13.02 -3.51
C ARG A 65 -10.14 13.05 -3.19
N ASP A 66 -10.93 12.22 -3.88
CA ASP A 66 -12.37 12.21 -3.73
C ASP A 66 -12.80 11.72 -2.34
N ALA A 67 -12.07 10.77 -1.78
CA ALA A 67 -12.27 10.30 -0.41
C ALA A 67 -11.93 11.40 0.62
N ALA A 68 -10.82 12.09 0.44
CA ALA A 68 -10.41 13.21 1.27
C ALA A 68 -11.41 14.37 1.19
N ASP A 69 -11.89 14.70 -0.02
CA ASP A 69 -12.85 15.79 -0.23
C ASP A 69 -14.21 15.50 0.42
N ARG A 70 -14.64 14.24 0.44
CA ARG A 70 -15.86 13.82 1.15
C ARG A 70 -15.69 13.76 2.66
N GLY A 71 -14.52 13.33 3.13
CA GLY A 71 -14.26 13.09 4.55
C GLY A 71 -13.88 14.32 5.36
N ALA A 72 -13.31 15.34 4.72
CA ALA A 72 -12.88 16.56 5.41
C ALA A 72 -13.98 17.62 5.42
N PRO A 73 -14.23 18.28 6.57
CA PRO A 73 -15.17 19.39 6.64
C PRO A 73 -14.80 20.52 5.66
N ARG A 74 -15.80 21.18 5.11
CA ARG A 74 -15.56 22.31 4.18
C ARG A 74 -15.53 23.66 4.89
N THR A 75 -16.21 23.77 6.03
CA THR A 75 -16.33 25.00 6.78
C THR A 75 -15.94 24.78 8.23
N PHE A 76 -15.29 25.75 8.78
CA PHE A 76 -14.85 25.78 10.16
C PHE A 76 -15.24 27.15 10.73
N ALA A 77 -15.65 27.18 11.99
CA ALA A 77 -15.93 28.41 12.69
C ALA A 77 -15.60 28.22 14.17
N GLY A 78 -15.24 29.29 14.83
CA GLY A 78 -14.94 29.25 16.24
C GLY A 78 -14.81 30.64 16.85
N LYS A 79 -14.63 30.67 18.16
CA LYS A 79 -14.24 31.86 18.91
C LYS A 79 -12.79 31.68 19.37
N ALA A 80 -12.04 32.76 19.38
CA ALA A 80 -10.68 32.78 19.92
C ALA A 80 -10.67 33.54 21.25
N ASP A 81 -9.80 33.11 22.15
CA ASP A 81 -9.53 33.85 23.38
C ASP A 81 -8.96 35.20 23.04
N ASN A 82 -9.25 36.20 23.89
CA ASN A 82 -8.72 37.54 23.73
C ASN A 82 -7.26 37.61 24.16
N PRO A 83 -6.29 37.67 23.22
CA PRO A 83 -4.87 37.72 23.54
C PRO A 83 -4.43 39.07 24.11
N VAL A 84 -5.27 40.07 24.01
CA VAL A 84 -4.99 41.48 24.43
C VAL A 84 -6.02 41.99 25.43
N SER A 85 -6.44 41.18 26.37
CA SER A 85 -7.44 41.47 27.40
C SER A 85 -7.14 42.72 28.24
N GLN A 86 -5.89 43.11 28.35
CA GLN A 86 -5.48 44.34 29.04
C GLN A 86 -5.86 45.64 28.28
N ILE A 87 -5.99 45.57 26.97
CA ILE A 87 -6.25 46.69 26.07
C ILE A 87 -7.71 46.65 25.56
N LEU A 88 -8.17 45.46 25.19
CA LEU A 88 -9.49 45.25 24.65
C LEU A 88 -10.36 44.50 25.68
N GLN A 89 -11.32 45.23 26.27
CA GLN A 89 -12.28 44.66 27.18
C GLN A 89 -13.51 44.14 26.42
N ASN A 90 -14.15 43.10 26.94
CA ASN A 90 -15.33 42.48 26.32
C ASN A 90 -15.12 42.13 24.84
N ALA A 91 -13.90 41.65 24.49
CA ALA A 91 -13.63 41.25 23.13
C ALA A 91 -14.42 39.99 22.74
N ASP A 92 -15.12 40.04 21.63
CA ASP A 92 -15.67 38.91 20.95
C ASP A 92 -14.90 38.68 19.64
N ILE A 93 -14.13 37.60 19.58
CA ILE A 93 -13.26 37.27 18.44
C ILE A 93 -13.84 36.03 17.79
N GLY A 94 -14.59 36.26 16.72
CA GLY A 94 -15.17 35.18 15.90
C GLY A 94 -14.37 34.99 14.62
N TRP A 95 -14.14 33.75 14.24
CA TRP A 95 -13.51 33.41 12.97
C TRP A 95 -14.31 32.37 12.19
N THR A 96 -14.27 32.48 10.88
CA THR A 96 -14.77 31.47 9.96
C THR A 96 -13.68 31.14 8.95
N ALA A 97 -13.64 29.89 8.53
CA ALA A 97 -12.74 29.44 7.46
C ALA A 97 -13.47 28.46 6.57
N SER A 98 -13.22 28.53 5.28
CA SER A 98 -13.73 27.60 4.29
C SER A 98 -12.58 27.08 3.45
N ARG A 99 -12.56 25.78 3.23
CA ARG A 99 -11.62 25.17 2.28
C ARG A 99 -12.24 25.01 0.90
N GLY A 100 -11.45 25.16 -0.12
CA GLY A 100 -11.81 24.82 -1.49
C GLY A 100 -11.69 23.31 -1.77
N PRO A 101 -11.73 22.92 -3.06
CA PRO A 101 -11.54 21.54 -3.48
C PRO A 101 -10.12 21.07 -3.13
N ILE A 102 -10.01 19.78 -2.77
CA ILE A 102 -8.72 19.15 -2.50
C ILE A 102 -8.11 18.71 -3.82
N SER A 103 -6.82 18.96 -4.00
CA SER A 103 -5.97 18.36 -5.03
C SER A 103 -5.06 17.29 -4.43
N ALA A 104 -4.73 16.25 -5.19
CA ALA A 104 -3.82 15.20 -4.77
C ALA A 104 -2.69 15.05 -5.79
N THR A 105 -1.46 15.01 -5.31
CA THR A 105 -0.26 14.74 -6.11
C THR A 105 0.63 13.74 -5.39
N GLY A 106 1.42 12.98 -6.14
CA GLY A 106 2.34 12.00 -5.58
C GLY A 106 3.70 12.04 -6.26
N ALA A 107 4.76 11.93 -5.49
CA ALA A 107 6.14 11.81 -5.98
C ALA A 107 7.05 11.26 -4.88
N GLN A 108 8.02 10.43 -5.25
CA GLN A 108 9.08 9.96 -4.34
C GLN A 108 8.54 9.39 -3.01
N ASP A 109 7.51 8.56 -3.10
CA ASP A 109 6.83 7.94 -1.96
C ASP A 109 6.17 8.94 -0.99
N VAL A 110 5.92 10.17 -1.45
CA VAL A 110 5.18 11.22 -0.73
C VAL A 110 3.88 11.51 -1.44
N LEU A 111 2.77 11.42 -0.71
CA LEU A 111 1.46 11.89 -1.12
C LEU A 111 1.25 13.30 -0.59
N SER A 112 0.89 14.25 -1.45
CA SER A 112 0.56 15.61 -1.06
C SER A 112 -0.89 15.93 -1.39
N LEU A 113 -1.63 16.41 -0.40
CA LEU A 113 -2.98 16.92 -0.54
C LEU A 113 -2.97 18.41 -0.28
N ALA A 114 -3.43 19.21 -1.23
CA ALA A 114 -3.47 20.66 -1.10
C ALA A 114 -4.88 21.20 -1.29
N THR A 115 -5.23 22.22 -0.53
CA THR A 115 -6.54 22.92 -0.64
C THR A 115 -6.38 24.41 -0.38
N PRO A 116 -6.98 25.25 -1.19
CA PRO A 116 -7.06 26.70 -0.90
C PRO A 116 -7.93 26.92 0.33
N LEU A 117 -7.54 27.90 1.13
CA LEU A 117 -8.25 28.33 2.34
C LEU A 117 -8.69 29.78 2.17
N THR A 118 -9.94 30.04 2.49
CA THR A 118 -10.49 31.40 2.61
C THR A 118 -11.23 31.52 3.93
N GLY A 119 -11.21 32.69 4.53
CA GLY A 119 -11.91 32.88 5.79
C GLY A 119 -12.02 34.34 6.19
N THR A 120 -12.69 34.56 7.31
CA THR A 120 -12.85 35.89 7.90
C THR A 120 -12.57 35.84 9.39
N LEU A 121 -11.97 36.88 9.92
CA LEU A 121 -11.79 37.13 11.33
C LEU A 121 -12.52 38.40 11.70
N ASN A 122 -13.47 38.33 12.63
CA ASN A 122 -14.18 39.47 13.16
C ASN A 122 -13.77 39.68 14.61
N VAL A 123 -13.33 40.87 14.93
CA VAL A 123 -12.95 41.24 16.29
C VAL A 123 -13.78 42.46 16.70
N THR A 124 -14.60 42.29 17.71
CA THR A 124 -15.36 43.38 18.32
C THR A 124 -14.99 43.48 19.79
N GLY A 125 -14.96 44.68 20.33
CA GLY A 125 -14.66 44.91 21.73
C GLY A 125 -14.66 46.37 22.14
N SER A 126 -14.59 46.64 23.42
CA SER A 126 -14.44 47.97 23.97
C SER A 126 -13.00 48.24 24.43
N LEU A 127 -12.46 49.39 24.15
CA LEU A 127 -11.14 49.76 24.65
C LEU A 127 -11.20 50.16 26.13
N SER A 128 -10.22 49.70 26.93
CA SER A 128 -10.13 50.06 28.32
C SER A 128 -9.78 51.52 28.52
N ALA A 129 -10.34 52.19 29.54
CA ALA A 129 -10.07 53.60 29.82
C ALA A 129 -8.57 53.88 30.14
N LYS A 130 -7.79 52.90 30.55
CA LYS A 130 -6.35 52.97 30.74
C LYS A 130 -5.54 52.91 29.43
N ALA A 131 -6.18 52.57 28.36
CA ALA A 131 -5.52 52.30 27.07
C ALA A 131 -5.41 53.55 26.19
N THR A 132 -6.02 54.67 26.55
CA THR A 132 -6.05 55.88 25.71
C THR A 132 -4.70 56.54 25.43
N GLY A 133 -3.64 56.27 26.22
CA GLY A 133 -2.27 56.71 25.95
C GLY A 133 -1.39 55.58 25.39
N ALA A 134 -1.58 54.34 25.89
CA ALA A 134 -0.78 53.19 25.48
C ALA A 134 -1.35 52.50 24.21
N VAL A 135 -2.57 52.80 23.80
CA VAL A 135 -3.22 52.21 22.61
C VAL A 135 -2.49 52.57 21.33
N GLY A 136 -1.95 53.77 21.24
CA GLY A 136 -1.13 54.17 20.09
C GLY A 136 0.12 53.31 19.93
N ASP A 137 0.79 53.03 21.03
CA ASP A 137 2.05 52.25 21.02
C ASP A 137 1.79 50.74 20.91
N ALA A 138 0.77 50.21 21.56
CA ALA A 138 0.42 48.81 21.50
C ALA A 138 -0.29 48.42 20.17
N LEU A 139 -1.17 49.27 19.66
CA LEU A 139 -1.69 49.14 18.30
C LEU A 139 -0.58 49.40 17.27
N GLY A 140 0.37 50.26 17.55
CA GLY A 140 1.54 50.51 16.70
C GLY A 140 2.46 49.27 16.62
N SER A 141 2.65 48.54 17.70
CA SER A 141 3.41 47.30 17.71
C SER A 141 2.62 46.14 17.08
N LEU A 142 1.30 46.11 17.20
CA LEU A 142 0.39 45.12 16.61
C LEU A 142 0.11 45.40 15.12
N LEU A 143 0.03 46.64 14.71
CA LEU A 143 -0.49 47.08 13.43
C LEU A 143 0.54 47.79 12.54
N GLY A 144 1.77 48.00 13.04
CA GLY A 144 2.82 48.78 12.37
C GLY A 144 2.75 50.27 12.66
N GLY A 145 3.91 50.91 12.90
CA GLY A 145 4.05 52.27 13.46
C GLY A 145 3.37 53.43 12.70
N ASP A 146 3.05 53.31 11.42
CA ASP A 146 2.40 54.36 10.62
C ASP A 146 0.88 54.43 10.84
N VAL A 147 0.25 53.39 11.30
CA VAL A 147 -1.18 53.32 11.58
C VAL A 147 -1.49 53.93 12.93
N ALA A 148 -0.59 53.78 13.90
CA ALA A 148 -0.72 54.40 15.24
C ALA A 148 -0.79 55.93 15.17
N LYS A 149 -0.02 56.57 14.29
CA LYS A 149 -0.03 58.03 14.09
C LYS A 149 -1.34 58.53 13.49
N ARG A 150 -2.03 57.74 12.70
CA ARG A 150 -3.33 58.11 12.10
C ARG A 150 -4.52 57.90 13.04
N ILE A 151 -4.41 56.99 14.00
CA ILE A 151 -5.48 56.63 14.94
C ILE A 151 -5.38 57.47 16.24
N GLY A 152 -4.21 58.02 16.59
CA GLY A 152 -3.97 58.71 17.85
C GLY A 152 -4.81 60.00 18.11
N GLY A 153 -5.66 60.43 17.18
CA GLY A 153 -6.59 61.53 17.33
C GLY A 153 -8.07 61.15 17.44
N VAL A 154 -8.41 59.84 17.42
CA VAL A 154 -9.79 59.35 17.39
C VAL A 154 -10.14 58.73 18.73
N ASN A 155 -11.16 59.26 19.40
CA ASN A 155 -11.68 58.67 20.65
C ASN A 155 -12.48 57.42 20.36
N ILE A 156 -11.78 56.29 20.17
CA ILE A 156 -12.39 54.99 19.80
C ILE A 156 -12.87 54.31 21.07
N LYS A 157 -14.15 54.37 21.36
CA LYS A 157 -14.78 53.61 22.47
C LYS A 157 -15.02 52.13 22.12
N SER A 158 -15.14 51.78 20.87
CA SER A 158 -15.36 50.42 20.39
C SER A 158 -14.44 50.10 19.21
N LEU A 159 -13.87 48.90 19.21
CA LEU A 159 -13.12 48.36 18.10
C LEU A 159 -14.05 47.45 17.30
N ASN A 160 -14.10 47.65 16.00
CA ASN A 160 -14.69 46.71 15.06
C ASN A 160 -13.68 46.48 13.93
N ALA A 161 -13.10 45.30 13.93
CA ALA A 161 -12.07 44.94 12.97
C ALA A 161 -12.51 43.71 12.19
N HIS A 162 -12.31 43.75 10.88
CA HIS A 162 -12.59 42.62 9.96
C HIS A 162 -11.34 42.32 9.13
N ALA A 163 -10.96 41.05 9.14
CA ALA A 163 -9.84 40.55 8.32
C ALA A 163 -10.30 39.45 7.39
N GLU A 164 -9.89 39.52 6.14
CA GLU A 164 -10.03 38.43 5.18
C GLU A 164 -8.75 37.59 5.17
N ILE A 165 -8.91 36.28 5.28
CA ILE A 165 -7.86 35.31 5.28
C ILE A 165 -7.88 34.59 3.94
N LYS A 166 -6.76 34.53 3.24
CA LYS A 166 -6.55 33.73 2.04
C LYS A 166 -5.25 32.96 2.22
N GLY A 167 -5.26 31.69 1.82
CA GLY A 167 -4.08 30.86 1.97
C GLY A 167 -4.21 29.52 1.29
N ASN A 168 -3.27 28.67 1.58
CA ASN A 168 -3.26 27.29 1.14
C ASN A 168 -2.78 26.38 2.27
N VAL A 169 -3.44 25.24 2.42
CA VAL A 169 -3.03 24.18 3.34
C VAL A 169 -2.53 23.01 2.51
N THR A 170 -1.31 22.57 2.78
CA THR A 170 -0.73 21.38 2.16
C THR A 170 -0.47 20.35 3.24
N ILE A 171 -1.05 19.17 3.11
CA ILE A 171 -0.82 18.01 3.97
C ILE A 171 0.00 17.01 3.19
N THR A 172 1.14 16.61 3.73
CA THR A 172 1.95 15.55 3.14
C THR A 172 1.84 14.28 3.99
N ALA A 173 1.75 13.14 3.30
CA ALA A 173 1.71 11.82 3.90
C ALA A 173 2.87 10.99 3.38
N ARG A 174 3.56 10.28 4.29
CA ARG A 174 4.55 9.25 3.96
C ARG A 174 4.07 7.93 4.56
N PRO A 175 3.17 7.23 3.87
CA PRO A 175 2.57 6.04 4.43
C PRO A 175 3.62 4.96 4.67
N LYS A 176 3.57 4.35 5.84
CA LYS A 176 4.39 3.19 6.20
C LYS A 176 3.49 2.06 6.67
N LEU A 177 3.84 0.85 6.28
CA LEU A 177 3.20 -0.34 6.80
C LEU A 177 4.02 -0.86 7.98
N ALA A 178 3.39 -0.95 9.14
CA ALA A 178 4.00 -1.55 10.33
C ALA A 178 3.70 -3.06 10.37
N ALA A 179 4.64 -3.83 10.90
CA ALA A 179 4.50 -5.29 11.02
C ALA A 179 3.24 -5.72 11.81
N ALA A 180 2.76 -4.90 12.72
CA ALA A 180 1.55 -5.14 13.53
C ALA A 180 0.23 -4.86 12.80
N TRP A 181 0.15 -5.06 11.48
CA TRP A 181 -1.05 -4.87 10.66
C TRP A 181 -1.61 -3.44 10.71
N ARG A 182 -0.75 -2.44 10.76
CA ARG A 182 -1.15 -1.03 10.82
C ARG A 182 -0.51 -0.24 9.70
N ILE A 183 -1.28 0.71 9.19
CA ILE A 183 -0.79 1.71 8.24
C ILE A 183 -0.58 3.01 9.01
N GLU A 184 0.64 3.50 9.03
CA GLU A 184 1.02 4.78 9.62
C GLU A 184 1.11 5.81 8.50
N PRO A 185 0.22 6.80 8.45
CA PRO A 185 0.21 7.76 7.36
C PRO A 185 1.36 8.77 7.45
N ASN A 186 1.95 8.99 8.65
CA ASN A 186 3.00 9.99 8.91
C ASN A 186 2.66 11.34 8.28
N LEU A 187 1.58 11.93 8.75
CA LEU A 187 1.06 13.20 8.22
C LEU A 187 1.85 14.37 8.75
N THR A 188 2.13 15.33 7.89
CA THR A 188 2.62 16.67 8.25
C THR A 188 1.79 17.71 7.50
N ALA A 189 1.61 18.89 8.08
CA ALA A 189 0.87 19.96 7.45
C ALA A 189 1.71 21.23 7.36
N GLN A 190 1.51 21.98 6.30
CA GLN A 190 2.06 23.30 6.10
C GLN A 190 0.95 24.26 5.71
N VAL A 191 0.85 25.36 6.41
CA VAL A 191 -0.10 26.47 6.11
C VAL A 191 0.68 27.65 5.58
N ILE A 192 0.32 28.07 4.40
CA ILE A 192 0.84 29.28 3.77
C ILE A 192 -0.32 30.28 3.69
N LEU A 193 -0.19 31.39 4.39
CA LEU A 193 -1.15 32.49 4.30
C LEU A 193 -0.62 33.53 3.32
N GLY A 194 -1.50 34.03 2.45
CA GLY A 194 -1.26 35.19 1.64
C GLY A 194 -1.42 36.48 2.44
N ASP A 195 -1.39 37.59 1.75
CA ASP A 195 -1.60 38.93 2.37
C ASP A 195 -2.98 38.93 3.08
N THR A 196 -2.95 39.15 4.38
CA THR A 196 -4.13 39.24 5.21
C THR A 196 -4.38 40.71 5.52
N ASN A 197 -5.47 41.24 5.03
CA ASN A 197 -5.86 42.65 5.25
C ASN A 197 -6.87 42.74 6.38
N LEU A 198 -6.49 43.38 7.47
CA LEU A 198 -7.37 43.75 8.56
C LEU A 198 -7.92 45.14 8.29
N SER A 199 -9.24 45.33 8.24
CA SER A 199 -9.89 46.61 8.18
C SER A 199 -10.29 47.05 9.59
N VAL A 200 -9.67 48.12 10.07
CA VAL A 200 -10.02 48.75 11.36
C VAL A 200 -10.56 50.11 11.09
N SER A 201 -11.83 50.35 11.36
CA SER A 201 -12.49 51.67 11.14
C SER A 201 -12.22 52.25 9.75
N GLY A 202 -12.15 51.45 8.71
CA GLY A 202 -11.89 51.86 7.33
C GLY A 202 -10.40 51.89 6.90
N ALA A 203 -9.46 51.70 7.82
CA ALA A 203 -8.05 51.56 7.50
C ALA A 203 -7.69 50.05 7.29
N ARG A 204 -6.91 49.73 6.25
CA ARG A 204 -6.44 48.38 5.98
C ARG A 204 -5.07 48.15 6.60
N VAL A 205 -4.93 47.08 7.35
CA VAL A 205 -3.69 46.68 8.03
C VAL A 205 -3.36 45.26 7.71
N ASN A 206 -2.15 44.96 7.34
CA ASN A 206 -1.67 43.61 7.10
C ASN A 206 -1.32 42.92 8.43
N VAL A 207 -1.97 41.79 8.77
CA VAL A 207 -1.82 41.13 10.07
C VAL A 207 -1.48 39.65 9.90
N PRO A 208 -0.33 39.30 9.30
CA PRO A 208 0.01 37.88 9.11
C PRO A 208 0.42 37.17 10.41
N ALA A 209 1.06 37.85 11.32
CA ALA A 209 1.78 37.22 12.43
C ALA A 209 0.89 36.68 13.55
N GLN A 210 -0.28 37.28 13.82
CA GLN A 210 -1.15 36.86 14.92
C GLN A 210 -2.18 35.83 14.51
N VAL A 211 -2.59 35.80 13.23
CA VAL A 211 -3.60 34.87 12.73
C VAL A 211 -3.01 33.49 12.39
N LYS A 212 -1.77 33.48 11.88
CA LYS A 212 -1.09 32.24 11.49
C LYS A 212 -1.00 31.21 12.63
N PRO A 213 -0.59 31.55 13.88
CA PRO A 213 -0.51 30.59 14.96
C PRO A 213 -1.85 29.93 15.31
N LEU A 214 -2.97 30.65 15.18
CA LEU A 214 -4.31 30.10 15.44
C LEU A 214 -4.68 29.06 14.38
N ILE A 215 -4.40 29.36 13.13
CA ILE A 215 -4.67 28.42 12.03
C ILE A 215 -3.72 27.22 12.11
N ASP A 216 -2.43 27.44 12.35
CA ASP A 216 -1.42 26.37 12.50
C ASP A 216 -1.84 25.41 13.62
N LYS A 217 -2.27 25.95 14.79
CA LYS A 217 -2.76 25.13 15.89
C LYS A 217 -3.99 24.32 15.50
N THR A 218 -4.99 24.97 14.88
CA THR A 218 -6.21 24.27 14.46
C THR A 218 -5.90 23.15 13.47
N VAL A 219 -5.02 23.40 12.51
CA VAL A 219 -4.59 22.39 11.53
C VAL A 219 -3.82 21.28 12.23
N ALA A 220 -2.92 21.58 13.16
CA ALA A 220 -2.18 20.59 13.93
C ALA A 220 -3.12 19.70 14.75
N ASP A 221 -4.08 20.28 15.48
CA ASP A 221 -5.07 19.55 16.28
C ASP A 221 -5.91 18.59 15.41
N GLN A 222 -6.34 19.03 14.21
CA GLN A 222 -7.08 18.19 13.25
C GLN A 222 -6.20 17.09 12.68
N LEU A 223 -4.93 17.38 12.43
CA LEU A 223 -3.97 16.40 11.91
C LEU A 223 -3.70 15.32 12.94
N ASP A 224 -3.49 15.68 14.20
CA ASP A 224 -3.27 14.75 15.31
C ASP A 224 -4.49 13.86 15.53
N ALA A 225 -5.70 14.44 15.46
CA ALA A 225 -6.94 13.68 15.53
C ALA A 225 -7.06 12.68 14.35
N ALA A 226 -6.70 13.11 13.14
CA ALA A 226 -6.68 12.23 11.98
C ALA A 226 -5.66 11.09 12.13
N GLN A 227 -4.44 11.41 12.55
CA GLN A 227 -3.39 10.39 12.81
C GLN A 227 -3.81 9.39 13.89
N ALA A 228 -4.45 9.87 14.96
CA ALA A 228 -4.98 9.02 16.03
C ALA A 228 -6.06 8.06 15.50
N ARG A 229 -6.96 8.53 14.63
CA ARG A 229 -7.97 7.68 13.99
C ARG A 229 -7.31 6.57 13.16
N PHE A 230 -6.33 6.90 12.32
CA PHE A 230 -5.60 5.90 11.53
C PHE A 230 -4.86 4.88 12.40
N ARG A 231 -4.24 5.32 13.49
CA ARG A 231 -3.55 4.41 14.43
C ARG A 231 -4.50 3.45 15.14
N ASN A 232 -5.71 3.89 15.41
CA ASN A 232 -6.73 3.09 16.12
C ASN A 232 -7.61 2.27 15.18
N ASP A 233 -7.55 2.53 13.88
CA ASP A 233 -8.34 1.79 12.89
C ASP A 233 -7.78 0.38 12.69
N ARG A 234 -8.61 -0.62 12.98
CA ARG A 234 -8.31 -2.04 12.77
C ARG A 234 -8.94 -2.62 11.51
N ALA A 235 -9.53 -1.79 10.67
CA ALA A 235 -10.21 -2.26 9.46
C ALA A 235 -9.28 -3.08 8.56
N PHE A 236 -8.02 -2.65 8.43
CA PHE A 236 -7.02 -3.37 7.67
C PHE A 236 -6.73 -4.77 8.25
N GLU A 237 -6.47 -4.87 9.56
CA GLU A 237 -6.24 -6.13 10.27
C GLU A 237 -7.46 -7.05 10.16
N ASN A 238 -8.66 -6.53 10.41
CA ASN A 238 -9.90 -7.30 10.37
C ASN A 238 -10.19 -7.85 8.98
N ASN A 239 -10.00 -7.04 7.93
CA ASN A 239 -10.16 -7.51 6.56
C ASN A 239 -9.12 -8.58 6.21
N ALA A 240 -7.87 -8.42 6.64
CA ALA A 240 -6.84 -9.42 6.45
C ALA A 240 -7.19 -10.75 7.13
N LYS A 241 -7.71 -10.72 8.37
CA LYS A 241 -8.20 -11.92 9.08
C LYS A 241 -9.31 -12.63 8.32
N LEU A 242 -10.26 -11.87 7.76
CA LEU A 242 -11.35 -12.45 6.96
C LEU A 242 -10.82 -13.13 5.69
N GLN A 243 -9.89 -12.52 4.98
CA GLN A 243 -9.31 -13.12 3.77
C GLN A 243 -8.42 -14.31 4.10
N TRP A 244 -7.68 -14.26 5.20
CA TRP A 244 -6.88 -15.37 5.71
C TRP A 244 -7.74 -16.58 6.01
N ALA A 245 -8.83 -16.40 6.74
CA ALA A 245 -9.77 -17.47 7.05
C ALA A 245 -10.42 -18.07 5.78
N LYS A 246 -10.70 -17.24 4.77
CA LYS A 246 -11.20 -17.74 3.47
C LYS A 246 -10.15 -18.52 2.68
N ALA A 247 -8.89 -18.19 2.82
CA ALA A 247 -7.79 -18.92 2.17
C ALA A 247 -7.50 -20.25 2.87
N CYS A 248 -7.82 -20.40 4.16
CA CYS A 248 -7.63 -21.61 4.95
C CYS A 248 -8.77 -22.62 4.67
N ARG A 249 -8.61 -23.49 3.67
CA ARG A 249 -9.67 -24.42 3.27
C ARG A 249 -9.17 -25.59 2.46
N SER A 250 -10.01 -26.64 2.35
CA SER A 250 -9.88 -27.72 1.39
C SER A 250 -10.82 -27.48 0.20
N ILE A 251 -10.28 -27.58 -1.00
CA ILE A 251 -10.98 -27.35 -2.27
C ILE A 251 -11.11 -28.70 -2.98
N PRO A 252 -12.32 -29.15 -3.37
CA PRO A 252 -12.46 -30.39 -4.13
C PRO A 252 -11.83 -30.23 -5.52
N LEU A 253 -11.01 -31.19 -5.93
CA LEU A 253 -10.37 -31.23 -7.25
C LEU A 253 -11.22 -31.97 -8.30
N GLN A 254 -12.33 -32.58 -7.89
CA GLN A 254 -13.25 -33.19 -8.81
C GLN A 254 -14.06 -32.13 -9.55
N GLY A 255 -13.97 -32.14 -10.88
CA GLY A 255 -14.71 -31.26 -11.77
C GLY A 255 -15.25 -32.02 -12.98
N ALA A 256 -15.97 -31.32 -13.85
CA ALA A 256 -16.45 -31.91 -15.11
C ALA A 256 -15.23 -32.37 -15.95
N GLY A 257 -15.06 -33.69 -16.09
CA GLY A 257 -13.95 -34.31 -16.81
C GLY A 257 -13.03 -35.20 -15.98
N THR A 258 -13.18 -35.25 -14.66
CA THR A 258 -12.46 -36.25 -13.85
C THR A 258 -13.11 -37.63 -14.03
N PRO A 259 -12.33 -38.69 -14.38
CA PRO A 259 -12.86 -40.05 -14.47
C PRO A 259 -13.49 -40.45 -13.14
N ALA A 260 -14.68 -41.08 -13.22
CA ALA A 260 -15.39 -41.60 -12.02
C ALA A 260 -14.63 -42.65 -11.25
N SER A 261 -13.57 -43.23 -11.84
CA SER A 261 -12.69 -44.21 -11.23
C SER A 261 -11.64 -43.63 -10.29
N LEU A 262 -11.42 -42.33 -10.29
CA LEU A 262 -10.48 -41.67 -9.36
C LEU A 262 -11.15 -41.43 -8.01
N PRO A 263 -10.44 -41.71 -6.90
CA PRO A 263 -10.95 -41.37 -5.58
C PRO A 263 -11.12 -39.82 -5.46
N PRO A 264 -12.02 -39.36 -4.58
CA PRO A 264 -12.17 -37.94 -4.33
C PRO A 264 -10.84 -37.34 -3.86
N LEU A 265 -10.38 -36.31 -4.55
CA LEU A 265 -9.16 -35.59 -4.21
C LEU A 265 -9.50 -34.17 -3.77
N TRP A 266 -8.80 -33.73 -2.76
CA TRP A 266 -8.95 -32.40 -2.17
C TRP A 266 -7.61 -31.68 -2.18
N LEU A 267 -7.59 -30.41 -2.61
CA LEU A 267 -6.46 -29.52 -2.43
C LEU A 267 -6.63 -28.80 -1.09
N GLU A 268 -5.82 -29.16 -0.13
CA GLU A 268 -5.72 -28.45 1.13
C GLU A 268 -4.80 -27.24 0.96
N LEU A 269 -5.31 -26.07 1.32
CA LEU A 269 -4.58 -24.79 1.30
C LEU A 269 -4.42 -24.29 2.73
N ARG A 270 -3.18 -24.18 3.18
CA ARG A 270 -2.80 -23.70 4.51
C ARG A 270 -1.94 -22.47 4.40
N PRO A 271 -2.48 -21.25 4.49
CA PRO A 271 -1.67 -20.05 4.57
C PRO A 271 -0.78 -20.10 5.83
N THR A 272 0.51 -19.79 5.64
CA THR A 272 1.55 -19.89 6.68
C THR A 272 2.17 -18.55 7.01
N ARG A 273 2.29 -17.67 6.01
CA ARG A 273 2.93 -16.36 6.18
C ARG A 273 2.28 -15.28 5.33
N ALA A 274 2.08 -14.11 5.91
CA ALA A 274 1.69 -12.91 5.20
C ALA A 274 2.92 -12.04 4.93
N ILE A 275 3.05 -11.57 3.71
CA ILE A 275 4.14 -10.73 3.23
C ILE A 275 3.56 -9.43 2.72
N ALA A 276 4.25 -8.33 2.93
CA ALA A 276 3.91 -7.06 2.31
C ALA A 276 5.16 -6.26 1.99
N ALA A 277 5.06 -5.37 1.02
CA ALA A 277 6.07 -4.34 0.80
C ALA A 277 5.61 -3.00 1.35
N GLN A 278 6.58 -2.10 1.58
CA GLN A 278 6.26 -0.72 1.95
C GLN A 278 5.44 -0.07 0.82
N PRO A 279 4.44 0.76 1.18
CA PRO A 279 3.65 1.50 0.21
C PRO A 279 4.55 2.36 -0.70
N ARG A 280 4.22 2.42 -1.97
CA ARG A 280 4.89 3.29 -2.95
C ARG A 280 3.91 4.32 -3.46
N VAL A 281 4.36 5.55 -3.59
CA VAL A 281 3.57 6.66 -4.12
C VAL A 281 4.26 7.22 -5.36
N ASP A 282 3.57 7.18 -6.48
CA ASP A 282 3.99 7.78 -7.73
C ASP A 282 3.03 8.90 -8.18
N ALA A 283 3.24 9.46 -9.36
CA ALA A 283 2.44 10.57 -9.89
C ALA A 283 0.96 10.23 -10.14
N THR A 284 0.58 8.96 -10.12
CA THR A 284 -0.77 8.50 -10.52
C THR A 284 -1.50 7.74 -9.41
N ALA A 285 -0.75 7.06 -8.54
CA ALA A 285 -1.33 6.12 -7.59
C ALA A 285 -0.48 5.90 -6.34
N VAL A 286 -1.12 5.32 -5.33
CA VAL A 286 -0.48 4.65 -4.20
C VAL A 286 -0.59 3.14 -4.42
N THR A 287 0.54 2.44 -4.44
CA THR A 287 0.61 0.99 -4.62
C THR A 287 0.95 0.31 -3.31
N LEU A 288 0.10 -0.62 -2.90
CA LEU A 288 0.29 -1.52 -1.75
C LEU A 288 0.49 -2.93 -2.29
N THR A 289 1.60 -3.58 -1.96
CA THR A 289 1.86 -4.95 -2.38
C THR A 289 1.69 -5.88 -1.21
N PHE A 290 0.80 -6.87 -1.35
CA PHE A 290 0.56 -7.90 -0.36
C PHE A 290 0.76 -9.28 -0.95
N GLY A 291 1.19 -10.22 -0.13
CA GLY A 291 1.36 -11.61 -0.51
C GLY A 291 1.00 -12.55 0.62
N ILE A 292 0.65 -13.77 0.23
CA ILE A 292 0.42 -14.89 1.13
C ILE A 292 1.30 -16.04 0.66
N GLU A 293 2.05 -16.62 1.57
CA GLU A 293 2.66 -17.92 1.38
C GLU A 293 1.78 -18.96 2.03
N ALA A 294 1.64 -20.09 1.35
CA ALA A 294 0.80 -21.19 1.80
C ALA A 294 1.45 -22.54 1.51
N GLU A 295 1.25 -23.49 2.37
CA GLU A 295 1.48 -24.91 2.08
C GLU A 295 0.26 -25.46 1.36
N THR A 296 0.51 -26.26 0.34
CA THR A 296 -0.52 -26.96 -0.41
C THR A 296 -0.23 -28.45 -0.41
N ARG A 297 -1.26 -29.28 -0.27
CA ARG A 297 -1.15 -30.74 -0.42
C ARG A 297 -2.43 -31.31 -0.98
N ILE A 298 -2.32 -32.46 -1.66
CA ILE A 298 -3.48 -33.22 -2.09
C ILE A 298 -3.78 -34.29 -1.03
N THR A 299 -5.05 -34.42 -0.67
CA THR A 299 -5.56 -35.38 0.28
C THR A 299 -6.74 -36.17 -0.32
N SER A 300 -6.90 -37.44 0.05
CA SER A 300 -8.04 -38.26 -0.37
C SER A 300 -9.32 -38.02 0.46
N VAL A 301 -9.20 -37.25 1.53
CA VAL A 301 -10.30 -36.93 2.45
C VAL A 301 -10.33 -35.41 2.66
N GLN A 302 -11.53 -34.86 2.74
CA GLN A 302 -11.68 -33.44 3.10
C GLN A 302 -11.14 -33.21 4.51
N THR A 303 -10.19 -32.30 4.63
CA THR A 303 -9.62 -31.86 5.91
C THR A 303 -10.09 -30.46 6.24
N LYS A 304 -10.10 -30.12 7.51
CA LYS A 304 -10.26 -28.75 7.97
C LYS A 304 -8.91 -28.26 8.49
N PRO A 305 -8.12 -27.55 7.67
CA PRO A 305 -6.82 -27.09 8.10
C PRO A 305 -6.94 -26.09 9.24
N ASP A 306 -5.96 -26.12 10.15
CA ASP A 306 -5.80 -25.08 11.18
C ASP A 306 -4.78 -24.07 10.68
N CYS A 307 -5.20 -22.81 10.61
CA CYS A 307 -4.40 -21.71 10.04
C CYS A 307 -4.48 -20.50 10.97
N PRO A 308 -3.71 -20.47 12.04
CA PRO A 308 -3.70 -19.32 12.93
C PRO A 308 -3.30 -18.06 12.14
N PHE A 309 -4.02 -16.96 12.40
CA PHE A 309 -3.69 -15.68 11.77
C PHE A 309 -2.35 -15.18 12.32
N PRO A 310 -1.39 -14.77 11.46
CA PRO A 310 -0.07 -14.33 11.91
C PRO A 310 -0.18 -13.02 12.69
N ALA A 311 0.48 -12.96 13.83
CA ALA A 311 0.53 -11.76 14.69
C ALA A 311 1.20 -10.56 13.99
N ALA A 312 2.05 -10.84 13.00
CA ALA A 312 2.79 -9.81 12.26
C ALA A 312 2.88 -10.15 10.77
N ILE A 313 2.94 -9.09 9.95
CA ILE A 313 3.26 -9.18 8.53
C ILE A 313 4.79 -9.16 8.36
N THR A 314 5.32 -10.00 7.48
CA THR A 314 6.70 -9.92 7.04
C THR A 314 6.86 -8.80 6.02
N ILE A 315 7.61 -7.76 6.36
CA ILE A 315 7.93 -6.69 5.41
C ILE A 315 9.10 -7.13 4.54
N ALA A 316 8.88 -7.16 3.23
CA ALA A 316 9.86 -7.55 2.22
C ALA A 316 9.98 -6.48 1.13
N PRO A 317 11.05 -6.49 0.32
CA PRO A 317 11.13 -5.63 -0.85
C PRO A 317 9.95 -5.83 -1.80
N ALA A 318 9.52 -4.76 -2.45
CA ALA A 318 8.44 -4.83 -3.44
C ALA A 318 8.86 -5.72 -4.62
N THR A 319 8.01 -6.70 -4.93
CA THR A 319 8.18 -7.58 -6.08
C THR A 319 6.97 -7.46 -7.00
N PRO A 320 7.12 -7.68 -8.31
CA PRO A 320 6.00 -7.74 -9.22
C PRO A 320 4.96 -8.77 -8.76
N GLY A 321 3.70 -8.52 -9.13
CA GLY A 321 2.61 -9.47 -8.88
C GLY A 321 2.96 -10.84 -9.46
N ARG A 322 2.82 -11.89 -8.66
CA ARG A 322 3.18 -13.27 -9.02
C ARG A 322 2.27 -14.26 -8.33
N VAL A 323 1.92 -15.28 -9.09
CA VAL A 323 1.26 -16.47 -8.55
C VAL A 323 2.15 -17.68 -8.83
N SER A 324 2.57 -18.37 -7.80
CA SER A 324 3.35 -19.60 -7.87
C SER A 324 2.65 -20.65 -7.00
N ILE A 325 2.17 -21.73 -7.61
CA ILE A 325 1.48 -22.80 -6.91
C ILE A 325 2.30 -24.07 -7.08
N GLY A 326 2.86 -24.55 -5.98
CA GLY A 326 3.55 -25.83 -5.89
C GLY A 326 2.61 -26.86 -5.25
N VAL A 327 2.20 -27.86 -5.99
CA VAL A 327 1.33 -28.94 -5.47
C VAL A 327 2.10 -30.26 -5.49
N PRO A 328 2.59 -30.74 -4.34
CA PRO A 328 3.20 -32.06 -4.27
C PRO A 328 2.11 -33.11 -4.41
N ILE A 329 2.35 -34.10 -5.28
CA ILE A 329 1.52 -35.29 -5.46
C ILE A 329 2.34 -36.47 -5.01
N ASP A 330 1.98 -37.09 -3.89
CA ASP A 330 2.56 -38.32 -3.42
C ASP A 330 1.67 -39.47 -3.91
N MET A 331 2.14 -40.24 -4.88
CA MET A 331 1.42 -41.39 -5.42
C MET A 331 2.23 -42.67 -5.17
N PRO A 332 1.69 -43.66 -4.45
CA PRO A 332 2.34 -44.94 -4.26
C PRO A 332 2.57 -45.67 -5.60
N PHE A 333 3.69 -46.33 -5.77
CA PHE A 333 3.99 -47.08 -6.99
C PHE A 333 2.93 -48.14 -7.32
N THR A 334 2.28 -48.69 -6.30
CA THR A 334 1.16 -49.62 -6.46
C THR A 334 -0.03 -49.00 -7.20
N ASP A 335 -0.26 -47.72 -6.99
CA ASP A 335 -1.36 -47.00 -7.65
C ASP A 335 -0.97 -46.59 -9.08
N ILE A 336 0.29 -46.26 -9.30
CA ILE A 336 0.83 -46.04 -10.65
C ILE A 336 0.71 -47.31 -11.50
N ASN A 337 1.12 -48.46 -10.97
CA ASN A 337 1.03 -49.74 -11.67
C ASN A 337 -0.41 -50.23 -11.93
N ARG A 338 -1.39 -49.69 -11.22
CA ARG A 338 -2.82 -50.01 -11.46
C ARG A 338 -3.42 -49.15 -12.58
N ILE A 339 -2.84 -47.98 -12.86
CA ILE A 339 -3.29 -47.05 -13.88
C ILE A 339 -2.65 -47.34 -15.23
N LEU A 340 -1.43 -47.90 -15.24
CA LEU A 340 -0.72 -48.36 -16.42
C LEU A 340 -1.21 -49.74 -16.84
#